data_075e0a5364baba628522eb1745eaf96d
#
_entry.id   075e0a5364baba628522eb1745eaf96d
#
_cell.length_a   1.000
_cell.length_b   1.000
_cell.length_c   1.000
_cell.angle_alpha   90.00
_cell.angle_beta   90.00
_cell.angle_gamma   90.00
#
_symmetry.space_group_name_H-M   'P 1'
#
loop_
_entity.id
_entity.type
_entity.pdbx_description
1 polymer ?
#
loop_
_entity_poly.entity_id
_entity_poly.type
_entity_poly.pdbx_seq_one_letter_code
_entity_poly.pdbx_strand_id
1 'polypeptide(L)'
;MRKLILAILGVLFITGAIYGAKMIINSKSKTRKAPSKVIKTVFVDTVKNTSIPIIIPANGNLVAKRRVEIYSEVQGIFKPGSKLFKPGEKYQKNEAFISINDTEYYANVQLAKSNLYNSIAAVLADLRLDFPEVFLKWEAYLKSYDLNKPTPKLPKMVSEKENYFITGRSIVSNYYTVKNLEQRLSKYTISAPFKGILTEALVTEGTLIRSNQKLGEFIDPSVYEMEVSLSKTFASLLDVGETVELNNLEHTKKYSGIVSRVNGSINSATQTIAVYIEIKNSSLKEGMYLEANL
;
A
#
# COMPACT_ATOMS: atom_id res chain seq x y z
N MET A 1 46.82 66.90 107.69
CA MET A 1 46.63 65.51 107.16
C MET A 1 45.39 65.33 106.22
N ARG A 2 44.22 65.89 106.50
CA ARG A 2 42.98 65.72 105.68
C ARG A 2 43.12 66.21 104.24
N LYS A 3 43.83 67.32 103.99
CA LYS A 3 44.04 67.87 102.61
C LYS A 3 44.91 66.99 101.72
N LEU A 4 45.88 66.30 102.39
CA LEU A 4 46.82 65.43 101.63
C LEU A 4 46.13 64.12 101.16
N ILE A 5 45.23 63.58 101.96
CA ILE A 5 44.47 62.35 101.66
C ILE A 5 43.49 62.61 100.54
N LEU A 6 42.84 63.77 100.51
CA LEU A 6 41.94 64.17 99.44
C LEU A 6 42.66 64.37 98.09
N ALA A 7 43.89 64.91 98.11
CA ALA A 7 44.66 65.06 96.92
C ALA A 7 45.13 63.71 96.34
N ILE A 8 45.54 62.77 97.22
CA ILE A 8 45.96 61.41 96.76
C ILE A 8 44.69 60.66 96.21
N LEU A 9 43.53 60.82 96.86
CA LEU A 9 42.28 60.20 96.41
C LEU A 9 41.87 60.78 95.00
N GLY A 10 42.00 62.09 94.84
CA GLY A 10 41.73 62.74 93.56
C GLY A 10 42.64 62.25 92.44
N VAL A 11 43.96 62.10 92.68
CA VAL A 11 44.93 61.56 91.68
C VAL A 11 44.60 60.10 91.36
N LEU A 12 44.22 59.30 92.39
CA LEU A 12 43.83 57.90 92.19
C LEU A 12 42.58 57.75 91.36
N PHE A 13 41.59 58.63 91.48
CA PHE A 13 40.41 58.65 90.70
C PHE A 13 40.68 59.05 89.20
N ILE A 14 41.55 60.03 89.04
CA ILE A 14 41.93 60.46 87.67
C ILE A 14 42.74 59.37 86.94
N THR A 15 43.69 58.73 87.67
CA THR A 15 44.44 57.62 87.06
C THR A 15 43.53 56.40 86.75
N GLY A 16 42.56 56.11 87.66
CA GLY A 16 41.57 55.07 87.45
C GLY A 16 40.67 55.35 86.20
N ALA A 17 40.25 56.63 86.04
CA ALA A 17 39.43 57.04 84.89
C ALA A 17 40.23 56.97 83.60
N ILE A 18 41.50 57.34 83.57
CA ILE A 18 42.36 57.22 82.41
C ILE A 18 42.60 55.75 82.03
N TYR A 19 42.79 54.89 83.03
CA TYR A 19 42.96 53.45 82.82
C TYR A 19 41.69 52.80 82.26
N GLY A 20 40.52 53.15 82.87
CA GLY A 20 39.19 52.72 82.40
C GLY A 20 38.90 53.17 80.96
N ALA A 21 39.22 54.43 80.61
CA ALA A 21 39.06 54.95 79.29
C ALA A 21 39.98 54.21 78.27
N LYS A 22 41.23 53.91 78.64
CA LYS A 22 42.16 53.14 77.81
C LYS A 22 41.69 51.71 77.60
N MET A 23 41.09 51.09 78.61
CA MET A 23 40.54 49.72 78.52
C MET A 23 39.34 49.70 77.61
N ILE A 24 38.46 50.70 77.67
CA ILE A 24 37.29 50.83 76.74
C ILE A 24 37.74 51.10 75.27
N ILE A 25 38.76 51.91 75.06
CA ILE A 25 39.29 52.17 73.78
C ILE A 25 39.96 50.95 73.13
N ASN A 26 40.71 50.18 73.93
CA ASN A 26 41.34 48.93 73.47
C ASN A 26 40.32 47.79 73.34
N SER A 27 39.19 47.87 74.00
CA SER A 27 38.04 46.95 73.84
C SER A 27 37.21 47.26 72.59
N LYS A 28 37.49 48.34 71.89
CA LYS A 28 36.78 48.67 70.64
C LYS A 28 37.07 47.68 69.57
N SER A 29 36.09 46.84 69.40
CA SER A 29 35.53 46.31 68.19
C SER A 29 36.54 45.76 67.15
N LYS A 30 36.65 44.49 67.12
CA LYS A 30 36.90 43.78 65.89
C LYS A 30 35.96 44.35 64.80
N THR A 31 36.55 45.07 63.83
CA THR A 31 35.87 45.54 62.63
C THR A 31 35.02 44.39 62.12
N ARG A 32 33.70 44.54 62.08
CA ARG A 32 32.85 43.58 61.37
C ARG A 32 33.36 43.48 59.94
N LYS A 33 33.92 42.33 59.59
CA LYS A 33 34.19 42.04 58.19
C LYS A 33 32.92 42.28 57.41
N ALA A 34 32.96 43.12 56.42
CA ALA A 34 31.84 43.30 55.49
C ALA A 34 31.38 41.92 54.99
N PRO A 35 30.10 41.66 54.97
CA PRO A 35 29.59 40.38 54.45
C PRO A 35 30.21 40.16 53.08
N SER A 36 30.85 39.00 52.88
CA SER A 36 31.37 38.61 51.59
C SER A 36 30.23 38.67 50.58
N LYS A 37 30.44 39.39 49.49
CA LYS A 37 29.49 39.51 48.39
C LYS A 37 29.21 38.10 47.92
N VAL A 38 28.01 37.57 48.19
CA VAL A 38 27.55 36.26 47.69
C VAL A 38 27.37 36.41 46.18
N ILE A 39 28.38 35.97 45.43
CA ILE A 39 28.27 35.88 43.96
C ILE A 39 27.32 34.70 43.71
N LYS A 40 26.07 35.01 43.34
CA LYS A 40 25.18 34.01 42.81
C LYS A 40 25.67 33.60 41.43
N THR A 41 26.19 32.40 41.33
CA THR A 41 26.50 31.82 40.02
C THR A 41 25.20 31.61 39.27
N VAL A 42 24.99 32.30 38.17
CA VAL A 42 23.85 32.11 37.25
C VAL A 42 24.45 31.33 36.10
N PHE A 43 23.88 30.14 35.90
CA PHE A 43 24.17 29.40 34.67
C PHE A 43 23.42 30.07 33.54
N VAL A 44 24.13 30.59 32.57
CA VAL A 44 23.62 31.17 31.32
C VAL A 44 23.99 30.26 30.18
N ASP A 45 23.00 29.90 29.39
CA ASP A 45 23.22 29.18 28.13
C ASP A 45 22.84 30.10 26.97
N THR A 46 23.52 29.91 25.86
CA THR A 46 23.29 30.73 24.67
C THR A 46 22.13 30.13 23.91
N VAL A 47 21.03 30.84 23.82
CA VAL A 47 19.89 30.45 22.98
C VAL A 47 20.33 30.49 21.51
N LYS A 48 20.41 29.34 20.89
CA LYS A 48 20.60 29.20 19.44
C LYS A 48 19.23 28.98 18.81
N ASN A 49 18.86 29.83 17.87
CA ASN A 49 17.67 29.57 17.04
C ASN A 49 17.98 28.38 16.12
N THR A 50 17.40 27.24 16.44
CA THR A 50 17.46 26.02 15.60
C THR A 50 16.06 25.63 15.22
N SER A 51 15.87 25.17 13.98
CA SER A 51 14.66 24.48 13.58
C SER A 51 14.59 23.12 14.27
N ILE A 52 13.53 22.88 15.01
CA ILE A 52 13.24 21.57 15.60
C ILE A 52 12.22 20.90 14.69
N PRO A 53 12.52 19.73 14.11
CA PRO A 53 11.54 19.02 13.30
C PRO A 53 10.37 18.58 14.18
N ILE A 54 9.16 18.78 13.69
CA ILE A 54 7.94 18.23 14.32
C ILE A 54 7.83 16.79 13.80
N ILE A 55 7.96 15.83 14.68
CA ILE A 55 7.78 14.41 14.35
C ILE A 55 6.41 13.98 14.85
N ILE A 56 5.60 13.45 13.95
CA ILE A 56 4.25 12.96 14.24
C ILE A 56 4.28 11.44 14.12
N PRO A 57 4.28 10.71 15.27
CA PRO A 57 4.18 9.26 15.23
C PRO A 57 2.78 8.83 14.77
N ALA A 58 2.73 7.95 13.81
CA ALA A 58 1.50 7.37 13.30
C ALA A 58 1.69 5.88 13.01
N ASN A 59 0.70 5.09 13.30
CA ASN A 59 0.76 3.64 13.22
C ASN A 59 -0.22 3.11 12.19
N GLY A 60 0.13 2.02 11.53
CA GLY A 60 -0.77 1.37 10.60
C GLY A 60 -0.37 -0.06 10.25
N ASN A 61 -1.32 -0.79 9.69
CA ASN A 61 -1.09 -2.11 9.15
C ASN A 61 -0.64 -2.01 7.69
N LEU A 62 0.27 -2.90 7.30
CA LEU A 62 0.64 -3.06 5.90
C LEU A 62 -0.41 -3.87 5.15
N VAL A 63 -0.86 -3.33 4.03
CA VAL A 63 -1.73 -3.99 3.07
C VAL A 63 -1.02 -4.00 1.71
N ALA A 64 -1.10 -5.10 0.98
CA ALA A 64 -0.55 -5.13 -0.36
C ALA A 64 -1.25 -4.09 -1.25
N LYS A 65 -0.48 -3.24 -1.94
CA LYS A 65 -1.02 -2.21 -2.85
C LYS A 65 -1.88 -2.81 -3.96
N ARG A 66 -1.53 -4.01 -4.42
CA ARG A 66 -2.29 -4.76 -5.43
C ARG A 66 -2.81 -6.05 -4.81
N ARG A 67 -4.11 -6.08 -4.64
CA ARG A 67 -4.85 -7.21 -4.07
C ARG A 67 -6.04 -7.51 -4.97
N VAL A 68 -6.28 -8.78 -5.22
CA VAL A 68 -7.45 -9.24 -5.96
C VAL A 68 -8.09 -10.42 -5.24
N GLU A 69 -9.39 -10.38 -5.13
CA GLU A 69 -10.20 -11.53 -4.76
C GLU A 69 -10.47 -12.34 -6.01
N ILE A 70 -10.27 -13.64 -5.93
CA ILE A 70 -10.44 -14.56 -7.05
C ILE A 70 -11.85 -15.13 -6.97
N TYR A 71 -12.65 -14.89 -8.01
CA TYR A 71 -14.01 -15.43 -8.15
C TYR A 71 -14.12 -16.31 -9.39
N SER A 72 -14.99 -17.32 -9.33
CA SER A 72 -15.35 -18.09 -10.52
C SER A 72 -16.53 -17.45 -11.24
N GLU A 73 -16.44 -17.32 -12.55
CA GLU A 73 -17.54 -16.91 -13.41
C GLU A 73 -18.33 -18.11 -13.97
N VAL A 74 -17.82 -19.33 -13.81
CA VAL A 74 -18.39 -20.57 -14.35
C VAL A 74 -18.49 -21.63 -13.27
N GLN A 75 -19.35 -22.62 -13.52
CA GLN A 75 -19.52 -23.77 -12.65
C GLN A 75 -18.84 -25.01 -13.21
N GLY A 76 -18.27 -25.84 -12.33
CA GLY A 76 -17.68 -27.14 -12.70
C GLY A 76 -16.78 -27.69 -11.60
N ILE A 77 -16.22 -28.85 -11.84
CA ILE A 77 -15.31 -29.51 -10.91
C ILE A 77 -13.89 -28.91 -11.06
N PHE A 78 -13.26 -28.59 -9.94
CA PHE A 78 -11.86 -28.15 -9.91
C PHE A 78 -10.94 -29.31 -10.31
N LYS A 79 -10.24 -29.18 -11.44
CA LYS A 79 -9.25 -30.15 -11.93
C LYS A 79 -7.90 -29.94 -11.25
N PRO A 80 -7.11 -31.02 -11.03
CA PRO A 80 -5.72 -30.92 -10.59
C PRO A 80 -4.92 -29.99 -11.52
N GLY A 81 -4.15 -29.08 -10.92
CA GLY A 81 -3.26 -28.17 -11.63
C GLY A 81 -1.80 -28.62 -11.56
N SER A 82 -0.89 -27.88 -12.20
CA SER A 82 0.56 -28.10 -12.09
C SER A 82 1.10 -27.70 -10.72
N LYS A 83 0.41 -26.80 -10.01
CA LYS A 83 0.70 -26.33 -8.66
C LYS A 83 -0.52 -26.48 -7.78
N LEU A 84 -0.30 -26.73 -6.50
CA LEU A 84 -1.36 -26.78 -5.52
C LEU A 84 -1.92 -25.38 -5.27
N PHE A 85 -3.24 -25.27 -5.30
CA PHE A 85 -3.93 -24.02 -4.93
C PHE A 85 -3.97 -23.89 -3.40
N LYS A 86 -2.89 -23.36 -2.80
CA LYS A 86 -2.72 -23.22 -1.34
C LYS A 86 -2.12 -21.87 -0.97
N PRO A 87 -2.44 -21.33 0.22
CA PRO A 87 -1.82 -20.10 0.71
C PRO A 87 -0.29 -20.23 0.77
N GLY A 88 0.41 -19.18 0.34
CA GLY A 88 1.88 -19.13 0.26
C GLY A 88 2.45 -19.50 -1.11
N GLU A 89 1.68 -20.11 -2.00
CA GLU A 89 2.13 -20.43 -3.35
C GLU A 89 2.32 -19.17 -4.21
N LYS A 90 3.41 -19.18 -4.99
CA LYS A 90 3.79 -18.06 -5.87
C LYS A 90 3.41 -18.38 -7.31
N TYR A 91 2.78 -17.41 -7.98
CA TYR A 91 2.40 -17.53 -9.38
C TYR A 91 2.99 -16.39 -10.20
N GLN A 92 3.33 -16.72 -11.45
CA GLN A 92 3.73 -15.72 -12.43
C GLN A 92 2.49 -15.15 -13.13
N LYS A 93 2.63 -13.98 -13.77
CA LYS A 93 1.54 -13.43 -14.59
C LYS A 93 1.10 -14.43 -15.66
N ASN A 94 -0.21 -14.60 -15.82
CA ASN A 94 -0.88 -15.54 -16.72
C ASN A 94 -0.69 -17.03 -16.38
N GLU A 95 -0.06 -17.37 -15.25
CA GLU A 95 -0.03 -18.74 -14.75
C GLU A 95 -1.40 -19.12 -14.18
N ALA A 96 -1.90 -20.31 -14.50
CA ALA A 96 -3.21 -20.74 -14.06
C ALA A 96 -3.22 -21.05 -12.55
N PHE A 97 -4.16 -20.46 -11.82
CA PHE A 97 -4.47 -20.82 -10.44
C PHE A 97 -5.29 -22.09 -10.38
N ILE A 98 -6.37 -22.10 -11.15
CA ILE A 98 -7.42 -23.10 -11.13
C ILE A 98 -7.81 -23.41 -12.56
N SER A 99 -7.96 -24.68 -12.86
CA SER A 99 -8.60 -25.19 -14.06
C SER A 99 -9.92 -25.88 -13.66
N ILE A 100 -11.01 -25.45 -14.23
CA ILE A 100 -12.33 -26.04 -14.01
C ILE A 100 -12.60 -27.02 -15.15
N ASN A 101 -13.30 -28.12 -14.89
CA ASN A 101 -13.64 -29.08 -15.92
C ASN A 101 -14.50 -28.46 -17.01
N ASP A 102 -13.93 -28.33 -18.19
CA ASP A 102 -14.48 -27.71 -19.39
C ASP A 102 -14.90 -28.69 -20.48
N THR A 103 -14.75 -29.99 -20.26
CA THR A 103 -14.86 -31.04 -21.30
C THR A 103 -16.16 -30.96 -22.09
N GLU A 104 -17.29 -30.83 -21.38
CA GLU A 104 -18.60 -30.70 -22.01
C GLU A 104 -18.74 -29.36 -22.76
N TYR A 105 -18.26 -28.29 -22.13
CA TYR A 105 -18.35 -26.96 -22.72
C TYR A 105 -17.45 -26.83 -23.96
N TYR A 106 -16.25 -27.42 -23.91
CA TYR A 106 -15.34 -27.51 -25.06
C TYR A 106 -15.99 -28.24 -26.26
N ALA A 107 -16.72 -29.35 -26.01
CA ALA A 107 -17.46 -30.05 -27.08
C ALA A 107 -18.53 -29.15 -27.72
N ASN A 108 -19.24 -28.33 -26.94
CA ASN A 108 -20.21 -27.36 -27.46
C ASN A 108 -19.52 -26.27 -28.32
N VAL A 109 -18.33 -25.80 -27.92
CA VAL A 109 -17.53 -24.88 -28.74
C VAL A 109 -17.12 -25.52 -30.07
N GLN A 110 -16.67 -26.77 -30.07
CA GLN A 110 -16.31 -27.52 -31.27
C GLN A 110 -17.48 -27.69 -32.21
N LEU A 111 -18.68 -28.00 -31.69
CA LEU A 111 -19.90 -28.08 -32.49
C LEU A 111 -20.22 -26.74 -33.16
N ALA A 112 -20.17 -25.64 -32.41
CA ALA A 112 -20.43 -24.31 -33.00
C ALA A 112 -19.40 -23.90 -34.03
N LYS A 113 -18.13 -24.22 -33.84
CA LYS A 113 -17.05 -24.00 -34.82
C LYS A 113 -17.27 -24.81 -36.09
N SER A 114 -17.68 -26.07 -35.97
CA SER A 114 -18.02 -26.93 -37.13
C SER A 114 -19.20 -26.37 -37.91
N ASN A 115 -20.23 -25.87 -37.20
CA ASN A 115 -21.38 -25.23 -37.87
C ASN A 115 -20.98 -23.96 -38.62
N LEU A 116 -20.11 -23.12 -38.05
CA LEU A 116 -19.57 -21.95 -38.75
C LEU A 116 -18.75 -22.36 -39.98
N TYR A 117 -17.86 -23.34 -39.84
CA TYR A 117 -17.05 -23.87 -40.95
C TYR A 117 -17.95 -24.35 -42.07
N ASN A 118 -18.96 -25.18 -41.77
CA ASN A 118 -19.91 -25.69 -42.73
C ASN A 118 -20.73 -24.60 -43.42
N SER A 119 -21.15 -23.57 -42.68
CA SER A 119 -21.87 -22.42 -43.24
C SER A 119 -21.03 -21.65 -44.23
N ILE A 120 -19.73 -21.46 -43.98
CA ILE A 120 -18.80 -20.80 -44.92
C ILE A 120 -18.52 -21.70 -46.10
N ALA A 121 -18.26 -22.99 -45.91
CA ALA A 121 -18.02 -23.94 -46.97
C ALA A 121 -19.20 -24.02 -47.96
N ALA A 122 -20.43 -24.03 -47.45
CA ALA A 122 -21.64 -24.07 -48.26
C ALA A 122 -21.81 -22.89 -49.22
N VAL A 123 -21.33 -21.69 -48.83
CA VAL A 123 -21.46 -20.49 -49.68
C VAL A 123 -20.27 -20.27 -50.63
N LEU A 124 -19.19 -21.06 -50.54
CA LEU A 124 -18.02 -20.87 -51.39
C LEU A 124 -18.32 -21.07 -52.88
N ALA A 125 -19.22 -22.00 -53.22
CA ALA A 125 -19.64 -22.22 -54.60
C ALA A 125 -20.37 -20.99 -55.17
N ASP A 126 -21.30 -20.43 -54.41
CA ASP A 126 -22.05 -19.22 -54.79
C ASP A 126 -21.09 -18.02 -54.88
N LEU A 127 -20.13 -17.88 -53.91
CA LEU A 127 -19.13 -16.82 -53.93
C LEU A 127 -18.23 -16.90 -55.16
N ARG A 128 -17.90 -18.11 -55.64
CA ARG A 128 -17.07 -18.28 -56.83
C ARG A 128 -17.79 -17.83 -58.09
N LEU A 129 -19.10 -18.03 -58.19
CA LEU A 129 -19.92 -17.71 -59.34
C LEU A 129 -20.38 -16.25 -59.34
N ASP A 130 -20.94 -15.79 -58.25
CA ASP A 130 -21.63 -14.49 -58.14
C ASP A 130 -20.75 -13.35 -57.63
N PHE A 131 -19.63 -13.67 -56.95
CA PHE A 131 -18.72 -12.71 -56.29
C PHE A 131 -17.24 -13.10 -56.47
N PRO A 132 -16.74 -13.29 -57.69
CA PRO A 132 -15.38 -13.79 -57.92
C PRO A 132 -14.30 -12.91 -57.31
N GLU A 133 -14.55 -11.59 -57.16
CA GLU A 133 -13.63 -10.63 -56.57
C GLU A 133 -13.38 -10.85 -55.06
N VAL A 134 -14.32 -11.49 -54.34
CA VAL A 134 -14.19 -11.75 -52.92
C VAL A 134 -13.96 -13.24 -52.61
N PHE A 135 -14.14 -14.12 -53.57
CA PHE A 135 -14.01 -15.57 -53.38
C PHE A 135 -12.68 -15.98 -52.77
N LEU A 136 -11.55 -15.46 -53.29
CA LEU A 136 -10.21 -15.85 -52.80
C LEU A 136 -9.99 -15.55 -51.32
N LYS A 137 -10.52 -14.44 -50.81
CA LYS A 137 -10.36 -14.11 -49.37
C LYS A 137 -11.17 -15.05 -48.48
N TRP A 138 -12.36 -15.47 -48.89
CA TRP A 138 -13.20 -16.41 -48.17
C TRP A 138 -12.64 -17.83 -48.23
N GLU A 139 -12.11 -18.24 -49.36
CA GLU A 139 -11.40 -19.52 -49.51
C GLU A 139 -10.15 -19.55 -48.62
N ALA A 140 -9.33 -18.48 -48.62
CA ALA A 140 -8.16 -18.38 -47.75
C ALA A 140 -8.54 -18.42 -46.28
N TYR A 141 -9.65 -17.74 -45.88
CA TYR A 141 -10.18 -17.79 -44.53
C TYR A 141 -10.51 -19.21 -44.11
N LEU A 142 -11.25 -19.96 -44.95
CA LEU A 142 -11.63 -21.33 -44.65
C LEU A 142 -10.43 -22.27 -44.57
N LYS A 143 -9.43 -22.10 -45.46
CA LYS A 143 -8.17 -22.86 -45.40
C LYS A 143 -7.36 -22.61 -44.16
N SER A 144 -7.44 -21.41 -43.58
CA SER A 144 -6.77 -21.05 -42.32
C SER A 144 -7.54 -21.47 -41.06
N TYR A 145 -8.77 -21.94 -41.21
CA TYR A 145 -9.66 -22.27 -40.12
C TYR A 145 -9.27 -23.60 -39.48
N ASP A 146 -8.88 -23.54 -38.19
CA ASP A 146 -8.51 -24.71 -37.37
C ASP A 146 -9.47 -24.81 -36.22
N LEU A 147 -10.18 -25.93 -36.09
CA LEU A 147 -11.16 -26.16 -35.00
C LEU A 147 -10.50 -26.13 -33.61
N ASN A 148 -9.22 -26.46 -33.52
CA ASN A 148 -8.50 -26.51 -32.24
C ASN A 148 -7.85 -25.17 -31.86
N LYS A 149 -7.84 -24.18 -32.73
CA LYS A 149 -7.30 -22.85 -32.48
C LYS A 149 -8.42 -21.83 -32.31
N PRO A 150 -8.16 -20.68 -31.69
CA PRO A 150 -9.12 -19.59 -31.64
C PRO A 150 -9.60 -19.18 -33.04
N THR A 151 -10.91 -19.01 -33.21
CA THR A 151 -11.51 -18.65 -34.50
C THR A 151 -10.93 -17.31 -34.97
N PRO A 152 -10.33 -17.27 -36.19
CA PRO A 152 -9.77 -16.05 -36.73
C PRO A 152 -10.88 -15.02 -37.01
N LYS A 153 -10.49 -13.74 -37.16
CA LYS A 153 -11.43 -12.67 -37.51
C LYS A 153 -11.99 -12.89 -38.90
N LEU A 154 -13.30 -12.67 -39.09
CA LEU A 154 -13.92 -12.72 -40.41
C LEU A 154 -13.23 -11.75 -41.37
N PRO A 155 -13.14 -12.10 -42.68
CA PRO A 155 -12.69 -11.18 -43.69
C PRO A 155 -13.54 -9.91 -43.72
N LYS A 156 -12.92 -8.75 -43.94
CA LYS A 156 -13.66 -7.50 -44.11
C LYS A 156 -14.55 -7.58 -45.35
N MET A 157 -15.82 -7.29 -45.19
CA MET A 157 -16.77 -7.15 -46.29
C MET A 157 -16.56 -5.78 -46.93
N VAL A 158 -16.36 -5.76 -48.25
CA VAL A 158 -15.95 -4.56 -48.99
C VAL A 158 -17.15 -3.89 -49.69
N SER A 159 -18.18 -4.67 -50.03
CA SER A 159 -19.38 -4.18 -50.68
C SER A 159 -20.65 -4.49 -49.88
N GLU A 160 -21.69 -3.65 -50.04
CA GLU A 160 -23.00 -3.91 -49.43
C GLU A 160 -23.61 -5.23 -49.94
N LYS A 161 -23.43 -5.55 -51.23
CA LYS A 161 -23.90 -6.79 -51.80
C LYS A 161 -23.28 -8.01 -51.13
N GLU A 162 -21.97 -8.00 -50.92
CA GLU A 162 -21.26 -9.03 -50.12
C GLU A 162 -21.81 -9.12 -48.70
N ASN A 163 -21.99 -7.97 -48.05
CA ASN A 163 -22.47 -7.92 -46.66
C ASN A 163 -23.90 -8.53 -46.54
N TYR A 164 -24.79 -8.17 -47.43
CA TYR A 164 -26.15 -8.75 -47.44
C TYR A 164 -26.12 -10.26 -47.70
N PHE A 165 -25.30 -10.71 -48.64
CA PHE A 165 -25.16 -12.14 -48.93
C PHE A 165 -24.63 -12.93 -47.71
N ILE A 166 -23.52 -12.52 -47.15
CA ILE A 166 -22.86 -13.21 -46.04
C ILE A 166 -23.75 -13.18 -44.77
N THR A 167 -24.36 -12.04 -44.48
CA THR A 167 -25.24 -11.88 -43.32
C THR A 167 -26.53 -12.69 -43.50
N GLY A 168 -27.12 -12.68 -44.71
CA GLY A 168 -28.32 -13.47 -45.08
C GLY A 168 -28.09 -14.99 -44.95
N ARG A 169 -26.87 -15.47 -45.08
CA ARG A 169 -26.47 -16.89 -44.90
C ARG A 169 -26.09 -17.19 -43.43
N SER A 170 -26.35 -16.29 -42.48
CA SER A 170 -26.12 -16.44 -41.04
C SER A 170 -24.64 -16.64 -40.64
N ILE A 171 -23.68 -16.35 -41.54
CA ILE A 171 -22.25 -16.53 -41.24
C ILE A 171 -21.81 -15.61 -40.12
N VAL A 172 -22.26 -14.35 -40.12
CA VAL A 172 -21.93 -13.34 -39.11
C VAL A 172 -22.47 -13.74 -37.74
N SER A 173 -23.73 -14.21 -37.65
CA SER A 173 -24.33 -14.64 -36.41
C SER A 173 -23.65 -15.90 -35.84
N ASN A 174 -23.35 -16.89 -36.71
CA ASN A 174 -22.61 -18.09 -36.30
C ASN A 174 -21.22 -17.74 -35.77
N TYR A 175 -20.52 -16.79 -36.45
CA TYR A 175 -19.22 -16.32 -35.98
C TYR A 175 -19.29 -15.71 -34.54
N TYR A 176 -20.25 -14.84 -34.29
CA TYR A 176 -20.39 -14.25 -32.96
C TYR A 176 -20.88 -15.26 -31.92
N THR A 177 -21.63 -16.27 -32.31
CA THR A 177 -21.97 -17.40 -31.44
C THR A 177 -20.70 -18.14 -31.02
N VAL A 178 -19.82 -18.48 -31.97
CA VAL A 178 -18.53 -19.12 -31.67
C VAL A 178 -17.69 -18.22 -30.75
N LYS A 179 -17.57 -16.92 -31.06
CA LYS A 179 -16.79 -15.98 -30.24
C LYS A 179 -17.29 -15.89 -28.81
N ASN A 180 -18.59 -15.86 -28.61
CA ASN A 180 -19.20 -15.87 -27.28
C ASN A 180 -18.84 -17.16 -26.49
N LEU A 181 -18.98 -18.32 -27.16
CA LEU A 181 -18.64 -19.60 -26.55
C LEU A 181 -17.14 -19.73 -26.25
N GLU A 182 -16.26 -19.26 -27.14
CA GLU A 182 -14.80 -19.21 -26.90
C GLU A 182 -14.46 -18.33 -25.70
N GLN A 183 -15.09 -17.16 -25.58
CA GLN A 183 -14.88 -16.26 -24.45
C GLN A 183 -15.37 -16.87 -23.14
N ARG A 184 -16.48 -17.60 -23.15
CA ARG A 184 -16.94 -18.31 -21.97
C ARG A 184 -16.06 -19.50 -21.63
N LEU A 185 -15.52 -20.20 -22.63
CA LEU A 185 -14.55 -21.28 -22.43
C LEU A 185 -13.28 -20.78 -21.73
N SER A 186 -12.79 -19.60 -22.09
CA SER A 186 -11.61 -19.02 -21.42
C SER A 186 -11.79 -18.79 -19.93
N LYS A 187 -13.01 -18.68 -19.44
CA LYS A 187 -13.34 -18.51 -18.01
C LYS A 187 -13.21 -19.78 -17.18
N TYR A 188 -13.04 -20.94 -17.84
CA TYR A 188 -12.77 -22.21 -17.15
C TYR A 188 -11.32 -22.33 -16.66
N THR A 189 -10.44 -21.44 -17.14
CA THR A 189 -9.08 -21.31 -16.63
C THR A 189 -8.93 -19.93 -15.97
N ILE A 190 -8.74 -19.92 -14.67
CA ILE A 190 -8.54 -18.71 -13.88
C ILE A 190 -7.04 -18.53 -13.69
N SER A 191 -6.49 -17.41 -14.19
CA SER A 191 -5.05 -17.16 -14.21
C SER A 191 -4.65 -15.92 -13.40
N ALA A 192 -3.41 -15.89 -12.93
CA ALA A 192 -2.83 -14.77 -12.20
C ALA A 192 -2.76 -13.51 -13.06
N PRO A 193 -3.36 -12.39 -12.63
CA PRO A 193 -3.33 -11.14 -13.40
C PRO A 193 -1.96 -10.44 -13.34
N PHE A 194 -1.14 -10.78 -12.36
CA PHE A 194 0.23 -10.30 -12.15
C PHE A 194 1.06 -11.36 -11.41
N LYS A 195 2.35 -11.15 -11.26
CA LYS A 195 3.21 -11.98 -10.42
C LYS A 195 2.91 -11.71 -8.94
N GLY A 196 2.65 -12.77 -8.15
CA GLY A 196 2.28 -12.57 -6.75
C GLY A 196 2.24 -13.86 -5.94
N ILE A 197 1.55 -13.76 -4.80
CA ILE A 197 1.41 -14.84 -3.81
C ILE A 197 -0.07 -15.02 -3.48
N LEU A 198 -0.52 -16.27 -3.42
CA LEU A 198 -1.85 -16.61 -2.93
C LEU A 198 -1.86 -16.50 -1.40
N THR A 199 -2.75 -15.68 -0.85
CA THR A 199 -2.88 -15.47 0.61
C THR A 199 -4.01 -16.28 1.21
N GLU A 200 -5.05 -16.55 0.43
CA GLU A 200 -6.22 -17.33 0.85
C GLU A 200 -6.61 -18.33 -0.24
N ALA A 201 -6.95 -19.55 0.15
CA ALA A 201 -7.52 -20.59 -0.72
C ALA A 201 -8.75 -21.20 -0.02
N LEU A 202 -9.91 -21.05 -0.63
CA LEU A 202 -11.20 -21.46 -0.07
C LEU A 202 -11.74 -22.75 -0.72
N VAL A 203 -11.04 -23.26 -1.73
CA VAL A 203 -11.42 -24.45 -2.50
C VAL A 203 -10.24 -25.38 -2.67
N THR A 204 -10.53 -26.67 -2.84
CA THR A 204 -9.54 -27.70 -3.08
C THR A 204 -9.88 -28.49 -4.34
N GLU A 205 -8.89 -29.15 -4.94
CA GLU A 205 -9.08 -30.01 -6.10
C GLU A 205 -10.18 -31.05 -5.85
N GLY A 206 -10.97 -31.33 -6.87
CA GLY A 206 -12.10 -32.24 -6.81
C GLY A 206 -13.40 -31.64 -6.29
N THR A 207 -13.38 -30.44 -5.72
CA THR A 207 -14.64 -29.79 -5.28
C THR A 207 -15.41 -29.19 -6.44
N LEU A 208 -16.74 -29.14 -6.27
CA LEU A 208 -17.61 -28.41 -7.19
C LEU A 208 -17.52 -26.91 -6.91
N ILE A 209 -17.02 -26.16 -7.87
CA ILE A 209 -17.04 -24.70 -7.89
C ILE A 209 -18.36 -24.23 -8.48
N ARG A 210 -18.95 -23.19 -7.86
CA ARG A 210 -20.17 -22.52 -8.35
C ARG A 210 -19.83 -21.18 -9.00
N SER A 211 -20.67 -20.72 -9.91
CA SER A 211 -20.56 -19.37 -10.44
C SER A 211 -20.70 -18.33 -9.31
N ASN A 212 -19.91 -17.25 -9.38
CA ASN A 212 -19.79 -16.17 -8.37
C ASN A 212 -19.29 -16.63 -6.99
N GLN A 213 -18.68 -17.81 -6.90
CA GLN A 213 -18.03 -18.27 -5.67
C GLN A 213 -16.67 -17.62 -5.52
N LYS A 214 -16.37 -17.06 -4.33
CA LYS A 214 -15.01 -16.64 -3.95
C LYS A 214 -14.14 -17.90 -3.79
N LEU A 215 -12.98 -17.90 -4.44
CA LEU A 215 -12.04 -19.03 -4.46
C LEU A 215 -10.83 -18.76 -3.57
N GLY A 216 -10.44 -17.49 -3.41
CA GLY A 216 -9.30 -17.11 -2.61
C GLY A 216 -8.91 -15.64 -2.80
N GLU A 217 -7.73 -15.29 -2.30
CA GLU A 217 -7.14 -13.97 -2.44
C GLU A 217 -5.70 -14.06 -2.93
N PHE A 218 -5.32 -13.08 -3.75
CA PHE A 218 -4.00 -13.01 -4.37
C PHE A 218 -3.43 -11.60 -4.28
N ILE A 219 -2.17 -11.49 -3.86
CA ILE A 219 -1.50 -10.21 -3.65
C ILE A 219 -0.19 -10.10 -4.44
N ASP A 220 0.20 -8.86 -4.72
CA ASP A 220 1.53 -8.51 -5.21
C ASP A 220 2.41 -8.09 -4.00
N PRO A 221 3.40 -8.89 -3.59
CA PRO A 221 4.24 -8.59 -2.43
C PRO A 221 5.36 -7.58 -2.73
N SER A 222 5.39 -6.95 -3.89
CA SER A 222 6.45 -6.02 -4.29
C SER A 222 6.31 -4.63 -3.66
N VAL A 223 5.07 -4.21 -3.38
CA VAL A 223 4.74 -2.90 -2.80
C VAL A 223 3.62 -3.06 -1.80
N TYR A 224 3.86 -2.55 -0.60
CA TYR A 224 2.85 -2.44 0.45
C TYR A 224 2.45 -0.99 0.65
N GLU A 225 1.24 -0.77 1.10
CA GLU A 225 0.74 0.52 1.57
C GLU A 225 0.43 0.41 3.06
N MET A 226 0.79 1.44 3.81
CA MET A 226 0.35 1.65 5.18
C MET A 226 -0.63 2.82 5.20
N GLU A 227 -1.84 2.59 5.67
CA GLU A 227 -2.81 3.64 5.92
C GLU A 227 -2.62 4.15 7.33
N VAL A 228 -2.41 5.46 7.48
CA VAL A 228 -2.34 6.15 8.75
C VAL A 228 -3.41 7.24 8.81
N SER A 229 -4.02 7.41 10.00
CA SER A 229 -5.04 8.43 10.22
C SER A 229 -4.44 9.61 10.97
N LEU A 230 -4.39 10.77 10.35
CA LEU A 230 -3.84 11.99 10.93
C LEU A 230 -4.92 13.05 11.12
N SER A 231 -4.75 13.93 12.13
CA SER A 231 -5.61 15.11 12.24
C SER A 231 -5.44 16.02 11.02
N LYS A 232 -6.47 16.79 10.68
CA LYS A 232 -6.44 17.74 9.54
C LYS A 232 -5.22 18.66 9.59
N THR A 233 -4.86 19.14 10.78
CA THR A 233 -3.73 20.06 10.96
C THR A 233 -2.41 19.45 10.52
N PHE A 234 -2.16 18.20 10.89
CA PHE A 234 -0.92 17.50 10.54
C PHE A 234 -0.93 17.01 9.10
N ALA A 235 -2.05 16.48 8.63
CA ALA A 235 -2.16 16.02 7.24
C ALA A 235 -1.93 17.15 6.21
N SER A 236 -2.20 18.41 6.56
CA SER A 236 -1.95 19.58 5.70
C SER A 236 -0.47 19.99 5.62
N LEU A 237 0.38 19.45 6.48
CA LEU A 237 1.84 19.71 6.50
C LEU A 237 2.62 18.67 5.68
N LEU A 238 1.98 17.58 5.26
CA LEU A 238 2.62 16.51 4.50
C LEU A 238 2.50 16.73 3.00
N ASP A 239 3.61 16.62 2.31
CA ASP A 239 3.67 16.64 0.86
C ASP A 239 3.67 15.22 0.26
N VAL A 240 2.92 15.04 -0.82
CA VAL A 240 2.98 13.81 -1.61
C VAL A 240 4.36 13.68 -2.25
N GLY A 241 5.00 12.53 -2.05
CA GLY A 241 6.38 12.27 -2.47
C GLY A 241 7.40 12.40 -1.33
N GLU A 242 7.00 12.86 -0.16
CA GLU A 242 7.85 12.96 1.01
C GLU A 242 8.30 11.56 1.49
N THR A 243 9.57 11.47 1.89
CA THR A 243 10.14 10.23 2.43
C THR A 243 9.94 10.16 3.92
N VAL A 244 9.40 9.05 4.39
CA VAL A 244 9.05 8.80 5.79
C VAL A 244 9.88 7.65 6.33
N GLU A 245 10.43 7.81 7.54
CA GLU A 245 11.06 6.71 8.28
C GLU A 245 10.00 5.88 9.00
N LEU A 246 10.07 4.56 8.83
CA LEU A 246 9.18 3.61 9.47
C LEU A 246 9.98 2.64 10.33
N ASN A 247 9.41 2.26 11.45
CA ASN A 247 10.00 1.30 12.37
C ASN A 247 9.04 0.13 12.60
N ASN A 248 9.59 -1.06 12.86
CA ASN A 248 8.77 -2.11 13.45
C ASN A 248 8.51 -1.77 14.94
N LEU A 249 7.49 -2.38 15.53
CA LEU A 249 7.08 -2.11 16.94
C LEU A 249 8.22 -2.28 17.96
N GLU A 250 9.19 -3.13 17.65
CA GLU A 250 10.34 -3.38 18.53
C GLU A 250 11.48 -2.36 18.30
N HIS A 251 11.35 -1.43 17.36
CA HIS A 251 12.37 -0.48 16.91
C HIS A 251 13.70 -1.12 16.51
N THR A 252 13.68 -2.42 16.16
CA THR A 252 14.87 -3.17 15.75
C THR A 252 15.19 -3.05 14.26
N LYS A 253 14.20 -2.67 13.45
CA LYS A 253 14.33 -2.53 11.99
C LYS A 253 13.72 -1.23 11.53
N LYS A 254 14.48 -0.54 10.69
CA LYS A 254 14.07 0.70 10.01
C LYS A 254 13.75 0.40 8.54
N TYR A 255 12.71 1.03 8.06
CA TYR A 255 12.30 1.01 6.67
C TYR A 255 12.13 2.44 6.17
N SER A 256 12.15 2.63 4.87
CA SER A 256 11.83 3.90 4.23
C SER A 256 10.57 3.73 3.40
N GLY A 257 9.62 4.63 3.58
CA GLY A 257 8.40 4.74 2.80
C GLY A 257 8.28 6.10 2.15
N ILE A 258 7.33 6.24 1.23
CA ILE A 258 7.03 7.48 0.54
C ILE A 258 5.54 7.77 0.70
N VAL A 259 5.19 9.00 1.07
CA VAL A 259 3.79 9.45 1.08
C VAL A 259 3.27 9.41 -0.36
N SER A 260 2.41 8.45 -0.66
CA SER A 260 1.90 8.24 -2.01
C SER A 260 0.66 9.08 -2.30
N ARG A 261 -0.18 9.28 -1.30
CA ARG A 261 -1.41 10.07 -1.40
C ARG A 261 -1.94 10.46 -0.04
N VAL A 262 -2.61 11.61 0.00
CA VAL A 262 -3.39 12.11 1.13
C VAL A 262 -4.86 12.13 0.69
N ASN A 263 -5.76 11.56 1.50
CA ASN A 263 -7.17 11.50 1.14
C ASN A 263 -7.75 12.94 1.10
N GLY A 264 -8.55 13.24 0.08
CA GLY A 264 -9.23 14.52 -0.04
C GLY A 264 -10.46 14.70 0.86
N SER A 265 -10.87 13.66 1.60
CA SER A 265 -12.02 13.70 2.51
C SER A 265 -11.61 13.47 3.97
N ILE A 266 -12.34 14.15 4.86
CA ILE A 266 -12.18 13.99 6.31
C ILE A 266 -13.18 12.94 6.78
N ASN A 267 -12.72 11.98 7.58
CA ASN A 267 -13.62 11.10 8.30
C ASN A 267 -14.35 11.91 9.39
N SER A 268 -15.65 12.09 9.23
CA SER A 268 -16.46 12.95 10.11
C SER A 268 -16.56 12.42 11.55
N ALA A 269 -16.45 11.11 11.74
CA ALA A 269 -16.53 10.49 13.08
C ALA A 269 -15.25 10.68 13.89
N THR A 270 -14.08 10.55 13.25
CA THR A 270 -12.76 10.62 13.89
C THR A 270 -12.06 11.97 13.70
N GLN A 271 -12.56 12.84 12.80
CA GLN A 271 -11.96 14.10 12.41
C GLN A 271 -10.53 13.95 11.86
N THR A 272 -10.25 12.81 11.22
CA THR A 272 -8.95 12.46 10.64
C THR A 272 -8.99 12.39 9.13
N ILE A 273 -7.81 12.52 8.52
CA ILE A 273 -7.56 12.32 7.09
C ILE A 273 -6.68 11.08 6.97
N ALA A 274 -7.04 10.17 6.07
CA ALA A 274 -6.21 9.01 5.74
C ALA A 274 -5.03 9.42 4.85
N VAL A 275 -3.83 9.07 5.26
CA VAL A 275 -2.58 9.22 4.51
C VAL A 275 -2.04 7.84 4.19
N TYR A 276 -1.60 7.63 2.96
CA TYR A 276 -1.10 6.36 2.46
C TYR A 276 0.39 6.45 2.19
N ILE A 277 1.15 5.56 2.81
CA ILE A 277 2.61 5.48 2.70
C ILE A 277 2.96 4.19 1.96
N GLU A 278 3.64 4.31 0.81
CA GLU A 278 4.13 3.17 0.04
C GLU A 278 5.50 2.72 0.53
N ILE A 279 5.66 1.40 0.70
CA ILE A 279 6.88 0.79 1.17
C ILE A 279 7.26 -0.37 0.25
N LYS A 280 8.51 -0.37 -0.23
CA LYS A 280 9.07 -1.41 -1.10
C LYS A 280 10.17 -2.15 -0.34
N ASN A 281 9.83 -3.30 0.23
CA ASN A 281 10.82 -4.15 0.90
C ASN A 281 10.37 -5.62 0.90
N SER A 282 11.23 -6.52 0.45
CA SER A 282 10.93 -7.95 0.32
C SER A 282 10.79 -8.70 1.64
N SER A 283 11.25 -8.12 2.76
CA SER A 283 11.12 -8.72 4.09
C SER A 283 9.77 -8.44 4.75
N LEU A 284 8.99 -7.52 4.19
CA LEU A 284 7.68 -7.16 4.71
C LEU A 284 6.63 -8.20 4.30
N LYS A 285 5.61 -8.30 5.12
CA LYS A 285 4.44 -9.14 4.88
C LYS A 285 3.17 -8.35 5.14
N GLU A 286 2.12 -8.73 4.45
CA GLU A 286 0.78 -8.19 4.72
C GLU A 286 0.39 -8.46 6.17
N GLY A 287 -0.30 -7.50 6.79
CA GLY A 287 -0.70 -7.56 8.20
C GLY A 287 0.38 -7.16 9.21
N MET A 288 1.63 -6.89 8.78
CA MET A 288 2.63 -6.33 9.68
C MET A 288 2.22 -4.92 10.11
N TYR A 289 2.43 -4.64 11.40
CA TYR A 289 2.17 -3.34 11.98
C TYR A 289 3.47 -2.53 12.05
N LEU A 290 3.45 -1.31 11.53
CA LEU A 290 4.59 -0.40 11.56
C LEU A 290 4.20 0.94 12.19
N GLU A 291 5.22 1.63 12.70
CA GLU A 291 5.16 3.01 13.15
C GLU A 291 5.88 3.90 12.14
N ALA A 292 5.23 4.96 11.71
CA ALA A 292 5.78 6.00 10.85
C ALA A 292 6.10 7.24 11.66
N ASN A 293 7.26 7.84 11.40
CA ASN A 293 7.66 9.16 11.91
C ASN A 293 7.50 10.16 10.76
N LEU A 294 6.39 10.88 10.79
CA LEU A 294 5.96 11.86 9.80
C LEU A 294 6.41 13.25 10.19
#